data_783257549292ece1ea78230122559ab0
#
_entry.id   783257549292ece1ea78230122559ab0
#
_cell.length_a   1.000
_cell.length_b   1.000
_cell.length_c   1.000
_cell.angle_alpha   90.00
_cell.angle_beta   90.00
_cell.angle_gamma   90.00
#
_symmetry.space_group_name_H-M   'P 1'
#
loop_
_entity.id
_entity.type
_entity.pdbx_description
1 polymer ?
#
loop_
_entity_poly.entity_id
_entity_poly.type
_entity_poly.pdbx_seq_one_letter_code
_entity_poly.pdbx_strand_id
1 'polypeptide(L)'
;MEKRHIVLDTETTGLDVEKGHRIIEIGGVVMNGRKKTSETFHVYINPQREIDKEAQEVHGISNEDLQDKPLFSEIAEDLLEFIDGSTLVIHNADFDVGFLDAELKIASSTYPSISEICEVKDTLAIARNKFPGQRNSLDALSKRFDINSYDRSCLLYTSPSPRDVCS
;
A
#
# COMPACT_ATOMS: atom_id res chain seq x y z
N MET A 1 -21.52 15.08 3.93
CA MET A 1 -20.56 14.12 4.55
C MET A 1 -19.24 14.22 3.85
N GLU A 2 -18.20 14.49 4.60
CA GLU A 2 -16.87 14.43 4.03
C GLU A 2 -16.53 12.99 3.65
N LYS A 3 -16.00 12.82 2.45
CA LYS A 3 -15.63 11.51 1.94
C LYS A 3 -14.39 11.01 2.67
N ARG A 4 -14.45 9.79 3.17
CA ARG A 4 -13.34 9.14 3.85
C ARG A 4 -12.18 8.92 2.87
N HIS A 5 -11.02 9.46 3.18
CA HIS A 5 -9.79 9.29 2.40
C HIS A 5 -8.83 8.37 3.14
N ILE A 6 -8.26 7.43 2.44
CA ILE A 6 -7.27 6.49 2.99
C ILE A 6 -6.02 6.56 2.15
N VAL A 7 -4.90 6.93 2.77
CA VAL A 7 -3.57 6.82 2.16
C VAL A 7 -3.14 5.37 2.31
N LEU A 8 -2.90 4.70 1.20
CA LEU A 8 -2.63 3.26 1.17
C LEU A 8 -1.32 2.98 0.44
N ASP A 9 -0.59 2.00 0.94
CA ASP A 9 0.63 1.49 0.32
C ASP A 9 0.74 -0.02 0.53
N THR A 10 1.41 -0.71 -0.41
CA THR A 10 1.65 -2.14 -0.33
C THR A 10 3.11 -2.47 -0.59
N GLU A 11 3.55 -3.59 -0.04
CA GLU A 11 4.81 -4.24 -0.41
C GLU A 11 4.50 -5.62 -0.99
N THR A 12 5.34 -6.07 -1.90
CA THR A 12 5.10 -7.29 -2.66
C THR A 12 6.35 -8.16 -2.75
N THR A 13 6.17 -9.39 -3.20
CA THR A 13 7.30 -10.30 -3.43
C THR A 13 8.11 -9.95 -4.68
N GLY A 14 7.58 -9.12 -5.56
CA GLY A 14 8.22 -8.69 -6.81
C GLY A 14 7.36 -7.69 -7.56
N LEU A 15 7.77 -7.33 -8.77
CA LEU A 15 7.17 -6.20 -9.51
C LEU A 15 6.01 -6.59 -10.42
N ASP A 16 5.91 -7.86 -10.81
CA ASP A 16 4.99 -8.28 -11.88
C ASP A 16 3.92 -9.22 -11.33
N VAL A 17 2.70 -8.71 -11.22
CA VAL A 17 1.54 -9.49 -10.75
C VAL A 17 1.25 -10.69 -11.67
N GLU A 18 1.53 -10.58 -12.97
CA GLU A 18 1.30 -11.66 -13.94
C GLU A 18 2.27 -12.82 -13.74
N LYS A 19 3.42 -12.58 -13.12
CA LYS A 19 4.38 -13.62 -12.77
C LYS A 19 4.05 -14.33 -11.45
N GLY A 20 2.88 -14.06 -10.89
CA GLY A 20 2.43 -14.70 -9.66
C GLY A 20 2.98 -14.06 -8.39
N HIS A 21 3.51 -12.85 -8.47
CA HIS A 21 3.93 -12.14 -7.26
C HIS A 21 2.74 -11.80 -6.39
N ARG A 22 2.98 -11.72 -5.08
CA ARG A 22 1.95 -11.59 -4.05
C ARG A 22 2.25 -10.41 -3.14
N ILE A 23 1.19 -9.90 -2.50
CA ILE A 23 1.32 -8.85 -1.48
C ILE A 23 1.83 -9.44 -0.17
N ILE A 24 2.74 -8.73 0.49
CA ILE A 24 3.30 -9.14 1.79
C ILE A 24 3.03 -8.13 2.91
N GLU A 25 2.67 -6.91 2.58
CA GLU A 25 2.33 -5.89 3.57
C GLU A 25 1.33 -4.90 2.99
N ILE A 26 0.36 -4.50 3.80
CA ILE A 26 -0.58 -3.44 3.46
C ILE A 26 -0.58 -2.45 4.62
N GLY A 27 -0.38 -1.18 4.31
CA GLY A 27 -0.50 -0.09 5.26
C GLY A 27 -1.51 0.95 4.78
N GLY A 28 -2.42 1.36 5.67
CA GLY A 28 -3.43 2.36 5.37
C GLY A 28 -3.67 3.29 6.54
N VAL A 29 -3.83 4.58 6.25
CA VAL A 29 -4.11 5.60 7.25
C VAL A 29 -5.30 6.42 6.79
N VAL A 30 -6.30 6.55 7.66
CA VAL A 30 -7.46 7.40 7.38
C VAL A 30 -7.10 8.86 7.60
N MET A 31 -7.41 9.66 6.58
CA MET A 31 -7.21 11.11 6.61
C MET A 31 -8.54 11.82 6.76
N ASN A 32 -8.58 12.84 7.61
CA ASN A 32 -9.68 13.79 7.71
C ASN A 32 -9.18 15.14 7.18
N GLY A 33 -9.56 15.45 5.93
CA GLY A 33 -8.98 16.58 5.23
C GLY A 33 -7.48 16.39 5.05
N ARG A 34 -6.67 17.31 5.60
CA ARG A 34 -5.21 17.25 5.53
C ARG A 34 -4.58 16.63 6.77
N LYS A 35 -5.39 16.19 7.73
CA LYS A 35 -4.89 15.66 9.00
C LYS A 35 -4.98 14.14 9.03
N LYS A 36 -3.88 13.53 9.47
CA LYS A 36 -3.83 12.11 9.79
C LYS A 36 -4.71 11.84 11.01
N THR A 37 -5.52 10.79 10.94
CA THR A 37 -6.26 10.30 12.11
C THR A 37 -5.51 9.14 12.77
N SER A 38 -6.02 8.66 13.90
CA SER A 38 -5.50 7.46 14.57
C SER A 38 -6.03 6.16 13.96
N GLU A 39 -6.99 6.24 13.02
CA GLU A 39 -7.56 5.06 12.39
C GLU A 39 -6.65 4.55 11.29
N THR A 40 -6.16 3.34 11.46
CA THR A 40 -5.16 2.73 10.57
C THR A 40 -5.49 1.27 10.30
N PHE A 41 -4.95 0.77 9.19
CA PHE A 41 -4.92 -0.65 8.87
C PHE A 41 -3.48 -1.01 8.55
N HIS A 42 -2.94 -2.00 9.25
CA HIS A 42 -1.57 -2.45 8.99
C HIS A 42 -1.50 -3.96 9.20
N VAL A 43 -1.08 -4.68 8.16
CA VAL A 43 -0.97 -6.13 8.21
C VAL A 43 0.21 -6.61 7.39
N TYR A 44 0.91 -7.61 7.92
CA TYR A 44 1.84 -8.44 7.16
C TYR A 44 1.13 -9.71 6.72
N ILE A 45 1.49 -10.21 5.55
CA ILE A 45 0.79 -11.32 4.90
C ILE A 45 1.82 -12.37 4.49
N ASN A 46 1.49 -13.64 4.74
CA ASN A 46 2.26 -14.75 4.22
C ASN A 46 1.92 -14.93 2.72
N PRO A 47 2.86 -14.68 1.80
CA PRO A 47 2.58 -14.74 0.38
C PRO A 47 2.56 -16.15 -0.19
N GLN A 48 2.90 -17.16 0.60
CA GLN A 48 3.02 -18.56 0.18
C GLN A 48 3.98 -18.77 -0.99
N ARG A 49 4.96 -17.90 -1.11
CA ARG A 49 6.06 -17.98 -2.08
C ARG A 49 7.26 -17.19 -1.57
N GLU A 50 8.39 -17.39 -2.21
CA GLU A 50 9.59 -16.64 -1.88
C GLU A 50 9.52 -15.20 -2.38
N ILE A 51 10.15 -14.32 -1.62
CA ILE A 51 10.33 -12.91 -1.97
C ILE A 51 11.52 -12.82 -2.93
N ASP A 52 11.35 -12.09 -4.04
CA ASP A 52 12.47 -11.80 -4.93
C ASP A 52 13.55 -11.02 -4.18
N LYS A 53 14.79 -11.33 -4.47
CA LYS A 53 15.94 -10.72 -3.81
C LYS A 53 15.95 -9.20 -3.94
N GLU A 54 15.64 -8.70 -5.14
CA GLU A 54 15.57 -7.27 -5.40
C GLU A 54 14.48 -6.58 -4.56
N ALA A 55 13.33 -7.24 -4.42
CA ALA A 55 12.24 -6.74 -3.58
C ALA A 55 12.67 -6.70 -2.11
N GLN A 56 13.30 -7.76 -1.63
CA GLN A 56 13.80 -7.82 -0.25
C GLN A 56 14.84 -6.73 0.04
N GLU A 57 15.67 -6.41 -0.92
CA GLU A 57 16.65 -5.32 -0.77
C GLU A 57 15.96 -3.95 -0.61
N VAL A 58 14.78 -3.77 -1.21
CA VAL A 58 14.01 -2.53 -1.12
C VAL A 58 13.29 -2.39 0.21
N HIS A 59 12.52 -3.42 0.62
CA HIS A 59 11.65 -3.32 1.80
C HIS A 59 12.23 -3.98 3.07
N GLY A 60 13.26 -4.81 2.95
CA GLY A 60 13.94 -5.42 4.08
C GLY A 60 13.17 -6.52 4.81
N ILE A 61 12.04 -6.97 4.27
CA ILE A 61 11.22 -8.02 4.88
C ILE A 61 11.73 -9.37 4.38
N SER A 62 11.98 -10.31 5.31
CA SER A 62 12.48 -11.64 4.98
C SER A 62 11.36 -12.66 4.84
N ASN A 63 11.64 -13.77 4.16
CA ASN A 63 10.70 -14.89 4.06
C ASN A 63 10.34 -15.45 5.45
N GLU A 64 11.31 -15.49 6.34
CA GLU A 64 11.12 -16.01 7.71
C GLU A 64 10.18 -15.13 8.52
N ASP A 65 10.24 -13.81 8.33
CA ASP A 65 9.36 -12.86 9.01
C ASP A 65 7.88 -13.09 8.70
N LEU A 66 7.57 -13.72 7.56
CA LEU A 66 6.21 -13.86 7.07
C LEU A 66 5.61 -15.26 7.26
N GLN A 67 6.42 -16.23 7.71
CA GLN A 67 5.96 -17.63 7.83
C GLN A 67 4.77 -17.81 8.76
N ASP A 68 4.70 -17.01 9.83
CA ASP A 68 3.64 -17.07 10.84
C ASP A 68 2.53 -16.03 10.63
N LYS A 69 2.59 -15.31 9.51
CA LYS A 69 1.59 -14.27 9.21
C LYS A 69 0.36 -14.86 8.51
N PRO A 70 -0.80 -14.17 8.63
CA PRO A 70 -2.01 -14.66 7.99
C PRO A 70 -1.89 -14.65 6.46
N LEU A 71 -2.71 -15.48 5.83
CA LEU A 71 -2.89 -15.44 4.37
C LEU A 71 -3.76 -14.25 3.98
N PHE A 72 -3.66 -13.80 2.75
CA PHE A 72 -4.51 -12.70 2.26
C PHE A 72 -6.00 -13.04 2.41
N SER A 73 -6.39 -14.28 2.15
CA SER A 73 -7.77 -14.73 2.31
C SER A 73 -8.32 -14.55 3.73
N GLU A 74 -7.45 -14.60 4.73
CA GLU A 74 -7.84 -14.44 6.14
C GLU A 74 -8.05 -12.97 6.52
N ILE A 75 -7.44 -12.03 5.79
CA ILE A 75 -7.55 -10.59 6.08
C ILE A 75 -8.40 -9.84 5.06
N ALA A 76 -8.87 -10.52 4.02
CA ALA A 76 -9.58 -9.89 2.90
C ALA A 76 -10.84 -9.16 3.33
N GLU A 77 -11.66 -9.76 4.19
CA GLU A 77 -12.91 -9.15 4.67
C GLU A 77 -12.64 -7.90 5.51
N ASP A 78 -11.65 -7.96 6.40
CA ASP A 78 -11.24 -6.82 7.22
C ASP A 78 -10.75 -5.66 6.35
N LEU A 79 -9.97 -5.98 5.33
CA LEU A 79 -9.48 -4.98 4.38
C LEU A 79 -10.65 -4.33 3.62
N LEU A 80 -11.56 -5.15 3.08
CA LEU A 80 -12.72 -4.65 2.33
C LEU A 80 -13.62 -3.76 3.20
N GLU A 81 -13.86 -4.15 4.44
CA GLU A 81 -14.61 -3.36 5.39
C GLU A 81 -13.94 -2.01 5.66
N PHE A 82 -12.61 -2.01 5.83
CA PHE A 82 -11.84 -0.80 6.09
C PHE A 82 -11.91 0.19 4.93
N ILE A 83 -11.83 -0.28 3.68
CA ILE A 83 -11.74 0.60 2.50
C ILE A 83 -13.09 0.90 1.84
N ASP A 84 -14.13 0.14 2.11
CA ASP A 84 -15.41 0.26 1.40
C ASP A 84 -15.96 1.68 1.42
N GLY A 85 -16.33 2.18 0.25
CA GLY A 85 -16.90 3.52 0.09
C GLY A 85 -15.91 4.67 0.26
N SER A 86 -14.63 4.37 0.44
CA SER A 86 -13.60 5.38 0.64
C SER A 86 -12.95 5.80 -0.66
N THR A 87 -12.23 6.92 -0.61
CA THR A 87 -11.28 7.30 -1.67
C THR A 87 -9.89 6.84 -1.26
N LEU A 88 -9.30 5.97 -2.04
CA LEU A 88 -7.92 5.53 -1.83
C LEU A 88 -6.95 6.49 -2.49
N VAL A 89 -5.95 6.92 -1.75
CA VAL A 89 -4.88 7.81 -2.21
C VAL A 89 -3.60 7.00 -2.24
N ILE A 90 -3.10 6.72 -3.44
CA ILE A 90 -1.99 5.79 -3.64
C ILE A 90 -0.98 6.40 -4.61
N HIS A 91 0.30 6.24 -4.32
CA HIS A 91 1.37 6.67 -5.23
C HIS A 91 1.70 5.54 -6.20
N ASN A 92 1.46 5.75 -7.50
CA ASN A 92 1.51 4.73 -8.55
C ASN A 92 0.41 3.68 -8.37
N ALA A 93 -0.83 4.15 -8.34
CA ALA A 93 -1.99 3.37 -7.93
C ALA A 93 -2.23 2.11 -8.77
N ASP A 94 -1.94 2.14 -10.07
CA ASP A 94 -2.15 0.97 -10.94
C ASP A 94 -1.39 -0.25 -10.46
N PHE A 95 -0.20 -0.06 -9.89
CA PHE A 95 0.60 -1.13 -9.31
C PHE A 95 -0.12 -1.78 -8.12
N ASP A 96 -0.47 -0.98 -7.11
CA ASP A 96 -1.10 -1.49 -5.89
C ASP A 96 -2.49 -2.05 -6.14
N VAL A 97 -3.29 -1.37 -6.94
CA VAL A 97 -4.65 -1.81 -7.29
C VAL A 97 -4.60 -3.12 -8.07
N GLY A 98 -3.66 -3.26 -9.00
CA GLY A 98 -3.47 -4.50 -9.74
C GLY A 98 -3.17 -5.69 -8.84
N PHE A 99 -2.30 -5.50 -7.85
CA PHE A 99 -1.99 -6.53 -6.86
C PHE A 99 -3.18 -6.84 -5.95
N LEU A 100 -3.88 -5.80 -5.48
CA LEU A 100 -5.06 -5.98 -4.61
C LEU A 100 -6.18 -6.72 -5.35
N ASP A 101 -6.46 -6.36 -6.59
CA ASP A 101 -7.48 -7.04 -7.39
C ASP A 101 -7.13 -8.50 -7.64
N ALA A 102 -5.86 -8.79 -7.92
CA ALA A 102 -5.40 -10.17 -8.12
C ALA A 102 -5.56 -10.99 -6.83
N GLU A 103 -5.17 -10.43 -5.69
CA GLU A 103 -5.32 -11.09 -4.39
C GLU A 103 -6.77 -11.37 -4.04
N LEU A 104 -7.66 -10.39 -4.26
CA LEU A 104 -9.09 -10.55 -4.01
C LEU A 104 -9.68 -11.68 -4.88
N LYS A 105 -9.30 -11.73 -6.15
CA LYS A 105 -9.76 -12.75 -7.07
C LYS A 105 -9.31 -14.16 -6.67
N ILE A 106 -8.07 -14.28 -6.19
CA ILE A 106 -7.54 -15.56 -5.68
C ILE A 106 -8.29 -15.97 -4.41
N ALA A 107 -8.59 -15.03 -3.52
CA ALA A 107 -9.26 -15.30 -2.25
C ALA A 107 -10.71 -15.75 -2.46
N SER A 108 -11.45 -15.09 -3.36
CA SER A 108 -12.82 -15.48 -3.70
C SER A 108 -13.27 -14.81 -5.00
N SER A 109 -13.89 -15.58 -5.86
CA SER A 109 -14.50 -15.06 -7.11
C SER A 109 -15.66 -14.10 -6.85
N THR A 110 -16.22 -14.09 -5.63
CA THR A 110 -17.34 -13.22 -5.25
C THR A 110 -16.91 -11.85 -4.75
N TYR A 111 -15.62 -11.66 -4.43
CA TYR A 111 -15.13 -10.37 -3.97
C TYR A 111 -15.12 -9.33 -5.11
N PRO A 112 -15.45 -8.07 -4.79
CA PRO A 112 -15.43 -7.00 -5.78
C PRO A 112 -14.00 -6.61 -6.15
N SER A 113 -13.84 -5.93 -7.28
CA SER A 113 -12.60 -5.22 -7.57
C SER A 113 -12.54 -3.91 -6.78
N ILE A 114 -11.35 -3.37 -6.61
CA ILE A 114 -11.15 -2.13 -5.86
C ILE A 114 -11.96 -0.97 -6.46
N SER A 115 -11.98 -0.86 -7.78
CA SER A 115 -12.69 0.24 -8.46
C SER A 115 -14.22 0.17 -8.32
N GLU A 116 -14.77 -1.00 -7.98
CA GLU A 116 -16.21 -1.15 -7.75
C GLU A 116 -16.65 -0.57 -6.41
N ILE A 117 -15.77 -0.53 -5.43
CA ILE A 117 -16.10 -0.10 -4.06
C ILE A 117 -15.39 1.18 -3.62
N CYS A 118 -14.34 1.58 -4.31
CA CYS A 118 -13.53 2.74 -3.97
C CYS A 118 -13.30 3.64 -5.18
N GLU A 119 -13.20 4.92 -4.92
CA GLU A 119 -12.56 5.85 -5.85
C GLU A 119 -11.05 5.81 -5.61
N VAL A 120 -10.25 5.87 -6.65
CA VAL A 120 -8.78 5.82 -6.54
C VAL A 120 -8.18 7.10 -7.09
N LYS A 121 -7.31 7.73 -6.29
CA LYS A 121 -6.51 8.90 -6.71
C LYS A 121 -5.05 8.51 -6.71
N ASP A 122 -4.41 8.68 -7.87
CA ASP A 122 -3.00 8.39 -8.05
C ASP A 122 -2.17 9.65 -7.86
N THR A 123 -1.43 9.72 -6.76
CA THR A 123 -0.60 10.88 -6.45
C THR A 123 0.60 11.01 -7.40
N LEU A 124 1.06 9.92 -8.01
CA LEU A 124 2.09 9.98 -9.05
C LEU A 124 1.56 10.68 -10.31
N ALA A 125 0.34 10.35 -10.75
CA ALA A 125 -0.31 11.00 -11.89
C ALA A 125 -0.53 12.49 -11.63
N ILE A 126 -1.00 12.84 -10.42
CA ILE A 126 -1.18 14.24 -10.00
C ILE A 126 0.16 14.98 -10.02
N ALA A 127 1.22 14.36 -9.49
CA ALA A 127 2.55 14.96 -9.46
C ALA A 127 3.12 15.17 -10.87
N ARG A 128 2.93 14.20 -11.76
CA ARG A 128 3.37 14.33 -13.16
C ARG A 128 2.68 15.49 -13.89
N ASN A 129 1.42 15.72 -13.59
CA ASN A 129 0.70 16.88 -14.13
C ASN A 129 1.22 18.21 -13.60
N LYS A 130 1.53 18.27 -12.30
CA LYS A 130 2.04 19.49 -11.66
C LYS A 130 3.50 19.77 -11.98
N PHE A 131 4.30 18.74 -12.15
CA PHE A 131 5.75 18.83 -12.30
C PHE A 131 6.21 18.03 -13.53
N PRO A 132 5.75 18.38 -14.74
CA PRO A 132 6.13 17.65 -15.95
C PRO A 132 7.64 17.69 -16.19
N GLY A 133 8.20 16.57 -16.62
CA GLY A 133 9.63 16.45 -16.89
C GLY A 133 10.53 16.36 -15.66
N GLN A 134 9.96 16.35 -14.46
CA GLN A 134 10.70 16.18 -13.20
C GLN A 134 10.48 14.78 -12.63
N ARG A 135 11.38 14.40 -11.71
CA ARG A 135 11.22 13.13 -10.95
C ARG A 135 10.07 13.29 -9.96
N ASN A 136 9.15 12.34 -9.96
CA ASN A 136 7.95 12.38 -9.12
C ASN A 136 7.80 11.11 -8.25
N SER A 137 8.90 10.43 -7.93
CA SER A 137 8.92 9.39 -6.90
C SER A 137 8.58 10.00 -5.54
N LEU A 138 8.19 9.17 -4.58
CA LEU A 138 7.95 9.67 -3.22
C LEU A 138 9.15 10.38 -2.65
N ASP A 139 10.37 9.85 -2.88
CA ASP A 139 11.59 10.48 -2.42
C ASP A 139 11.85 11.84 -3.09
N ALA A 140 11.61 11.93 -4.40
CA ALA A 140 11.77 13.20 -5.13
C ALA A 140 10.77 14.26 -4.66
N LEU A 141 9.52 13.86 -4.43
CA LEU A 141 8.47 14.75 -3.92
C LEU A 141 8.77 15.18 -2.48
N SER A 142 9.23 14.26 -1.65
CA SER A 142 9.61 14.57 -0.27
C SER A 142 10.72 15.63 -0.22
N LYS A 143 11.71 15.52 -1.08
CA LYS A 143 12.77 16.54 -1.19
C LYS A 143 12.24 17.86 -1.70
N ARG A 144 11.38 17.84 -2.73
CA ARG A 144 10.82 19.06 -3.35
C ARG A 144 9.97 19.84 -2.37
N PHE A 145 9.19 19.16 -1.52
CA PHE A 145 8.34 19.77 -0.51
C PHE A 145 9.01 19.88 0.86
N ASP A 146 10.29 19.56 0.95
CA ASP A 146 11.07 19.61 2.20
C ASP A 146 10.43 18.74 3.30
N ILE A 147 9.93 17.58 2.92
CA ILE A 147 9.34 16.60 3.85
C ILE A 147 10.42 15.59 4.23
N ASN A 148 10.62 15.42 5.52
CA ASN A 148 11.56 14.43 6.04
C ASN A 148 11.08 13.02 5.68
N SER A 149 11.96 12.18 5.14
CA SER A 149 11.65 10.79 4.83
C SER A 149 11.22 9.99 6.06
N TYR A 150 11.73 10.36 7.23
CA TYR A 150 11.29 9.82 8.51
C TYR A 150 9.78 10.05 8.71
N ASP A 151 9.32 11.28 8.50
CA ASP A 151 7.90 11.62 8.66
C ASP A 151 7.03 10.85 7.68
N ARG A 152 7.51 10.63 6.46
CA ARG A 152 6.81 9.85 5.46
C ARG A 152 6.59 8.41 5.91
N SER A 153 7.63 7.76 6.41
CA SER A 153 7.54 6.39 6.90
C SER A 153 6.58 6.27 8.08
N CYS A 154 6.69 7.18 9.03
CA CYS A 154 5.85 7.19 10.22
C CYS A 154 4.38 7.52 9.93
N LEU A 155 4.09 8.19 8.81
CA LEU A 155 2.71 8.48 8.40
C LEU A 155 1.95 7.21 7.99
N LEU A 156 2.62 6.23 7.40
CA LEU A 156 1.99 5.01 6.90
C LEU A 156 1.89 3.93 7.98
N TYR A 157 2.84 3.84 8.89
CA TYR A 157 2.95 2.72 9.82
C TYR A 157 2.79 3.16 11.26
N THR A 158 2.00 2.38 12.00
CA THR A 158 1.76 2.59 13.43
C THR A 158 2.64 1.71 14.30
N SER A 159 3.18 0.65 13.74
CA SER A 159 4.12 -0.24 14.43
C SER A 159 5.41 -0.32 13.64
N PRO A 160 6.57 -0.41 14.31
CA PRO A 160 7.85 -0.53 13.62
C PRO A 160 7.93 -1.83 12.82
N SER A 161 8.48 -1.72 11.63
CA SER A 161 8.94 -2.87 10.84
C SER A 161 10.40 -2.64 10.47
N PRO A 162 11.13 -3.65 10.00
CA PRO A 162 12.52 -3.45 9.57
C PRO A 162 12.69 -2.34 8.55
N ARG A 163 11.67 -2.11 7.74
CA ARG A 163 11.66 -1.06 6.72
C ARG A 163 11.31 0.31 7.29
N ASP A 164 10.49 0.34 8.33
CA ASP A 164 9.91 1.56 8.89
C ASP A 164 10.71 2.08 10.07
N VAL A 165 12.00 1.87 10.05
CA VAL A 165 12.86 2.43 11.09
C VAL A 165 12.84 3.94 10.94
N CYS A 166 12.03 4.60 11.76
CA CYS A 166 11.92 6.05 11.82
C CYS A 166 13.12 6.67 12.55
N SER A 167 14.29 6.24 12.20
CA SER A 167 15.51 6.70 12.83
C SER A 167 16.45 7.36 11.85
#